data_a756afc1262ed435e9ecf8f23c3dbf9c
#
_entry.id   a756afc1262ed435e9ecf8f23c3dbf9c
#
_cell.length_a   1.000
_cell.length_b   1.000
_cell.length_c   1.000
_cell.angle_alpha   90.00
_cell.angle_beta   90.00
_cell.angle_gamma   90.00
#
_symmetry.space_group_name_H-M   'P 1'
#
loop_
_entity.id
_entity.type
_entity.pdbx_description
1 polymer ?
#
loop_
_entity_poly.entity_id
_entity_poly.type
_entity_poly.pdbx_seq_one_letter_code
_entity_poly.pdbx_strand_id
1 'polypeptide(L)'
;MLTSPYYHIGIVVRNHEEAVEYYANLLDVKFTEPTDTVLCIENPATHQSENLKVVAAYSRSRPPYLELIQAGGNGIFSEKNAGHILYFGIWESDLEGRIKKLTERGIGIDALIRPACDKPATAVITAPDKMGVRMEYLSTSLRLATEAWVITGKYPL
;
A
#
# COMPACT_ATOMS: atom_id res chain seq x y z
N MET A 1 14.26 -22.90 2.58
CA MET A 1 14.56 -21.47 2.41
C MET A 1 13.45 -20.67 3.09
N LEU A 2 13.78 -19.82 4.06
CA LEU A 2 12.79 -18.94 4.68
C LEU A 2 12.44 -17.82 3.68
N THR A 3 11.16 -17.66 3.37
CA THR A 3 10.67 -16.55 2.54
C THR A 3 10.31 -15.37 3.43
N SER A 4 10.60 -14.16 2.97
CA SER A 4 10.17 -12.95 3.69
C SER A 4 8.64 -12.91 3.78
N PRO A 5 8.05 -12.61 4.96
CA PRO A 5 6.62 -12.37 5.07
C PRO A 5 6.23 -11.03 4.40
N TYR A 6 7.20 -10.13 4.23
CA TYR A 6 6.98 -8.83 3.62
C TYR A 6 7.05 -8.95 2.10
N TYR A 7 6.02 -8.46 1.40
CA TYR A 7 6.03 -8.46 -0.05
C TYR A 7 6.30 -7.08 -0.65
N HIS A 8 6.03 -5.98 0.08
CA HIS A 8 6.37 -4.65 -0.38
C HIS A 8 6.65 -3.66 0.76
N ILE A 9 7.26 -2.54 0.39
CA ILE A 9 7.57 -1.40 1.24
C ILE A 9 6.95 -0.19 0.55
N GLY A 10 6.01 0.49 1.20
CA GLY A 10 5.30 1.65 0.64
C GLY A 10 5.96 2.97 1.02
N ILE A 11 6.18 3.81 0.03
CA ILE A 11 6.69 5.18 0.19
C ILE A 11 5.76 6.14 -0.54
N VAL A 12 5.25 7.15 0.18
CA VAL A 12 4.52 8.26 -0.43
C VAL A 12 5.53 9.29 -0.94
N VAL A 13 5.39 9.69 -2.19
CA VAL A 13 6.33 10.61 -2.86
C VAL A 13 5.59 11.83 -3.42
N ARG A 14 6.24 13.00 -3.41
CA ARG A 14 5.63 14.24 -3.90
C ARG A 14 5.54 14.30 -5.42
N ASN A 15 6.54 13.75 -6.12
CA ASN A 15 6.56 13.65 -7.57
C ASN A 15 6.86 12.20 -7.95
N HIS A 16 5.85 11.51 -8.46
CA HIS A 16 5.93 10.10 -8.76
C HIS A 16 6.94 9.79 -9.89
N GLU A 17 6.93 10.58 -10.97
CA GLU A 17 7.84 10.35 -12.10
C GLU A 17 9.31 10.53 -11.68
N GLU A 18 9.62 11.60 -10.96
CA GLU A 18 10.98 11.84 -10.43
C GLU A 18 11.42 10.73 -9.47
N ALA A 19 10.51 10.27 -8.60
CA ALA A 19 10.82 9.20 -7.66
C ALA A 19 11.09 7.88 -8.38
N VAL A 20 10.28 7.52 -9.38
CA VAL A 20 10.49 6.31 -10.20
C VAL A 20 11.84 6.37 -10.90
N GLU A 21 12.20 7.49 -11.52
CA GLU A 21 13.50 7.67 -12.17
C GLU A 21 14.65 7.55 -11.17
N TYR A 22 14.54 8.23 -10.04
CA TYR A 22 15.56 8.20 -8.98
C TYR A 22 15.81 6.78 -8.45
N TYR A 23 14.75 6.07 -8.06
CA TYR A 23 14.89 4.73 -7.48
C TYR A 23 15.24 3.67 -8.53
N ALA A 24 14.78 3.82 -9.78
CA ALA A 24 15.20 2.94 -10.87
C ALA A 24 16.72 3.00 -11.08
N ASN A 25 17.30 4.20 -11.07
CA ASN A 25 18.74 4.40 -11.20
C ASN A 25 19.50 3.95 -9.94
N LEU A 26 18.97 4.29 -8.75
CA LEU A 26 19.65 3.95 -7.47
C LEU A 26 19.75 2.43 -7.25
N LEU A 27 18.72 1.68 -7.65
CA LEU A 27 18.60 0.25 -7.38
C LEU A 27 18.91 -0.63 -8.60
N ASP A 28 19.20 -0.05 -9.75
CA ASP A 28 19.38 -0.76 -11.03
C ASP A 28 18.18 -1.67 -11.38
N VAL A 29 16.95 -1.20 -11.12
CA VAL A 29 15.72 -1.92 -11.38
C VAL A 29 14.77 -1.11 -12.27
N LYS A 30 13.88 -1.82 -12.96
CA LYS A 30 12.74 -1.20 -13.64
C LYS A 30 11.54 -1.10 -12.70
N PHE A 31 10.66 -0.15 -12.96
CA PHE A 31 9.36 -0.07 -12.31
C PHE A 31 8.24 -0.50 -13.28
N THR A 32 7.11 -0.89 -12.73
CA THR A 32 5.88 -1.13 -13.49
C THR A 32 5.35 0.18 -14.06
N GLU A 33 4.50 0.10 -15.07
CA GLU A 33 3.60 1.21 -15.40
C GLU A 33 2.73 1.52 -14.18
N PRO A 34 2.49 2.80 -13.86
CA PRO A 34 1.68 3.14 -12.69
C PRO A 34 0.22 2.75 -12.90
N THR A 35 -0.43 2.32 -11.82
CA THR A 35 -1.89 2.29 -11.76
C THR A 35 -2.41 3.68 -11.42
N ASP A 36 -3.67 3.95 -11.76
CA ASP A 36 -4.38 5.18 -11.43
C ASP A 36 -5.83 4.90 -11.00
N THR A 37 -5.98 3.90 -10.17
CA THR A 37 -7.28 3.41 -9.71
C THR A 37 -7.86 4.33 -8.63
N VAL A 38 -9.16 4.60 -8.72
CA VAL A 38 -9.89 5.30 -7.65
C VAL A 38 -10.24 4.28 -6.56
N LEU A 39 -9.83 4.56 -5.34
CA LEU A 39 -10.08 3.75 -4.16
C LEU A 39 -10.80 4.57 -3.09
N CYS A 40 -11.66 3.92 -2.32
CA CYS A 40 -12.23 4.51 -1.10
C CYS A 40 -11.29 4.22 0.07
N ILE A 41 -10.82 5.29 0.72
CA ILE A 41 -9.92 5.23 1.87
C ILE A 41 -10.66 5.77 3.07
N GLU A 42 -10.90 4.91 4.05
CA GLU A 42 -11.62 5.21 5.28
C GLU A 42 -10.67 5.21 6.48
N ASN A 43 -10.74 6.24 7.30
CA ASN A 43 -10.14 6.20 8.63
C ASN A 43 -11.23 5.78 9.64
N PRO A 44 -11.18 4.56 10.18
CA PRO A 44 -12.24 4.07 11.06
C PRO A 44 -12.31 4.77 12.40
N ALA A 45 -11.22 5.39 12.86
CA ALA A 45 -11.19 6.13 14.13
C ALA A 45 -11.93 7.47 14.04
N THR A 46 -11.90 8.14 12.88
CA THR A 46 -12.56 9.43 12.65
C THR A 46 -13.85 9.31 11.84
N HIS A 47 -14.17 8.12 11.32
CA HIS A 47 -15.29 7.86 10.39
C HIS A 47 -15.27 8.73 9.12
N GLN A 48 -14.08 9.23 8.76
CA GLN A 48 -13.88 9.98 7.53
C GLN A 48 -13.45 9.05 6.42
N SER A 49 -14.00 9.27 5.22
CA SER A 49 -13.61 8.55 4.01
C SER A 49 -13.45 9.51 2.85
N GLU A 50 -12.59 9.14 1.92
CA GLU A 50 -12.39 9.86 0.65
C GLU A 50 -12.24 8.88 -0.52
N ASN A 51 -12.74 9.28 -1.68
CA ASN A 51 -12.43 8.62 -2.94
C ASN A 51 -11.17 9.26 -3.50
N LEU A 52 -10.08 8.52 -3.52
CA LEU A 52 -8.78 9.02 -3.97
C LEU A 52 -8.33 8.24 -5.21
N LYS A 53 -7.90 8.96 -6.25
CA LYS A 53 -7.16 8.38 -7.35
C LYS A 53 -5.74 8.08 -6.88
N VAL A 54 -5.45 6.79 -6.66
CA VAL A 54 -4.15 6.33 -6.20
C VAL A 54 -3.28 5.99 -7.41
N VAL A 55 -2.18 6.71 -7.57
CA VAL A 55 -1.16 6.46 -8.57
C VAL A 55 0.01 5.77 -7.89
N ALA A 56 0.27 4.52 -8.24
CA ALA A 56 1.33 3.71 -7.63
C ALA A 56 2.05 2.85 -8.67
N ALA A 57 3.33 2.62 -8.45
CA ALA A 57 4.16 1.71 -9.22
C ALA A 57 5.03 0.85 -8.31
N TYR A 58 5.31 -0.38 -8.71
CA TYR A 58 6.18 -1.31 -8.00
C TYR A 58 7.53 -1.48 -8.70
N SER A 59 8.60 -1.65 -7.91
CA SER A 59 9.88 -2.12 -8.44
C SER A 59 9.72 -3.53 -9.02
N ARG A 60 10.25 -3.77 -10.22
CA ARG A 60 10.28 -5.08 -10.87
C ARG A 60 11.51 -5.85 -10.40
N SER A 61 11.44 -6.32 -9.18
CA SER A 61 12.51 -7.01 -8.45
C SER A 61 11.96 -8.27 -7.77
N ARG A 62 12.77 -8.92 -6.96
CA ARG A 62 12.27 -9.92 -6.01
C ARG A 62 11.65 -9.21 -4.81
N PRO A 63 10.66 -9.84 -4.12
CA PRO A 63 10.12 -9.27 -2.88
C PRO A 63 11.21 -9.07 -1.80
N PRO A 64 11.08 -8.05 -0.96
CA PRO A 64 10.00 -7.07 -0.94
C PRO A 64 10.12 -6.05 -2.09
N TYR A 65 8.99 -5.79 -2.76
CA TYR A 65 8.93 -4.74 -3.79
C TYR A 65 8.95 -3.35 -3.14
N LEU A 66 9.55 -2.39 -3.82
CA LEU A 66 9.37 -0.99 -3.46
C LEU A 66 8.11 -0.46 -4.17
N GLU A 67 7.15 0.03 -3.40
CA GLU A 67 5.95 0.69 -3.91
C GLU A 67 6.09 2.19 -3.75
N LEU A 68 6.02 2.92 -4.86
CA LEU A 68 6.02 4.38 -4.87
C LEU A 68 4.60 4.87 -5.12
N ILE A 69 4.08 5.68 -4.20
CA ILE A 69 2.71 6.17 -4.22
C ILE A 69 2.74 7.69 -4.34
N GLN A 70 2.07 8.24 -5.38
CA GLN A 70 1.91 9.68 -5.52
C GLN A 70 1.13 10.25 -4.33
N ALA A 71 1.67 11.27 -3.68
CA ALA A 71 0.97 11.98 -2.62
C ALA A 71 -0.35 12.56 -3.14
N GLY A 72 -1.41 12.39 -2.36
CA GLY A 72 -2.74 12.89 -2.70
C GLY A 72 -3.73 12.77 -1.54
N GLY A 73 -4.82 13.50 -1.65
CA GLY A 73 -5.87 13.50 -0.64
C GLY A 73 -5.46 14.12 0.71
N ASN A 74 -6.30 13.88 1.71
CA ASN A 74 -6.12 14.43 3.06
C ASN A 74 -5.81 13.37 4.12
N GLY A 75 -5.85 12.09 3.74
CA GLY A 75 -5.66 10.95 4.63
C GLY A 75 -4.22 10.43 4.66
N ILE A 76 -4.10 9.11 4.71
CA ILE A 76 -2.82 8.41 4.90
C ILE A 76 -1.82 8.65 3.75
N PHE A 77 -2.30 8.83 2.52
CA PHE A 77 -1.46 9.11 1.35
C PHE A 77 -1.21 10.61 1.12
N SER A 78 -1.58 11.48 2.05
CA SER A 78 -1.37 12.91 1.91
C SER A 78 0.11 13.29 1.93
N GLU A 79 0.40 14.48 1.44
CA GLU A 79 1.76 15.02 1.33
C GLU A 79 2.49 15.09 2.69
N LYS A 80 1.77 15.21 3.81
CA LYS A 80 2.36 15.18 5.15
C LYS A 80 3.08 13.88 5.49
N ASN A 81 2.74 12.78 4.81
CA ASN A 81 3.36 11.46 4.97
C ASN A 81 4.41 11.17 3.88
N ALA A 82 4.72 12.14 3.01
CA ALA A 82 5.70 11.96 1.95
C ALA A 82 7.14 12.02 2.46
N GLY A 83 8.03 11.30 1.77
CA GLY A 83 9.48 11.36 1.98
C GLY A 83 10.02 10.40 3.02
N HIS A 84 9.22 9.43 3.49
CA HIS A 84 9.66 8.34 4.37
C HIS A 84 8.89 7.05 4.10
N ILE A 85 9.34 5.94 4.66
CA ILE A 85 8.60 4.68 4.57
C ILE A 85 7.29 4.83 5.32
N LEU A 86 6.17 4.60 4.61
CA LEU A 86 4.84 4.66 5.19
C LEU A 86 4.48 3.38 5.92
N TYR A 87 4.73 2.23 5.27
CA TYR A 87 4.42 0.91 5.83
C TYR A 87 5.28 -0.20 5.24
N PHE A 88 5.27 -1.34 5.93
CA PHE A 88 5.65 -2.64 5.41
C PHE A 88 4.39 -3.46 5.14
N GLY A 89 4.29 -4.06 3.95
CA GLY A 89 3.11 -4.81 3.54
C GLY A 89 3.31 -6.31 3.59
N ILE A 90 2.29 -7.01 4.07
CA ILE A 90 2.22 -8.48 4.07
C ILE A 90 0.88 -8.96 3.51
N TRP A 91 0.88 -10.17 2.93
CA TRP A 91 -0.34 -10.81 2.47
C TRP A 91 -1.15 -11.35 3.64
N GLU A 92 -2.48 -11.17 3.60
CA GLU A 92 -3.42 -11.67 4.59
C GLU A 92 -4.58 -12.41 3.92
N SER A 93 -4.77 -13.66 4.29
CA SER A 93 -5.85 -14.49 3.75
C SER A 93 -7.21 -14.26 4.42
N ASP A 94 -7.20 -13.74 5.65
CA ASP A 94 -8.39 -13.43 6.44
C ASP A 94 -8.33 -12.00 6.96
N LEU A 95 -8.64 -11.04 6.09
CA LEU A 95 -8.52 -9.63 6.42
C LEU A 95 -9.52 -9.19 7.50
N GLU A 96 -10.74 -9.74 7.50
CA GLU A 96 -11.74 -9.45 8.55
C GLU A 96 -11.29 -9.95 9.91
N GLY A 97 -10.77 -11.19 9.96
CA GLY A 97 -10.18 -11.74 11.19
C GLY A 97 -8.96 -10.95 11.65
N ARG A 98 -8.16 -10.43 10.71
CA ARG A 98 -7.03 -9.54 11.03
C ARG A 98 -7.50 -8.24 11.67
N ILE A 99 -8.48 -7.57 11.09
CA ILE A 99 -9.06 -6.32 11.63
C ILE A 99 -9.58 -6.55 13.06
N LYS A 100 -10.32 -7.66 13.27
CA LYS A 100 -10.81 -8.02 14.59
C LYS A 100 -9.67 -8.21 15.59
N LYS A 101 -8.61 -8.94 15.24
CA LYS A 101 -7.44 -9.15 16.11
C LYS A 101 -6.71 -7.85 16.45
N LEU A 102 -6.56 -6.94 15.49
CA LEU A 102 -5.93 -5.64 15.72
C LEU A 102 -6.76 -4.83 16.73
N THR A 103 -8.07 -4.78 16.54
CA THR A 103 -9.00 -4.07 17.43
C THR A 103 -8.99 -4.65 18.85
N GLU A 104 -9.06 -5.98 18.99
CA GLU A 104 -9.02 -6.66 20.28
C GLU A 104 -7.70 -6.44 21.04
N ARG A 105 -6.61 -6.23 20.31
CA ARG A 105 -5.29 -5.94 20.90
C ARG A 105 -5.05 -4.44 21.15
N GLY A 106 -6.01 -3.59 20.85
CA GLY A 106 -5.88 -2.14 21.00
C GLY A 106 -4.90 -1.51 20.02
N ILE A 107 -4.63 -2.16 18.87
CA ILE A 107 -3.80 -1.62 17.80
C ILE A 107 -4.67 -0.74 16.92
N GLY A 108 -4.32 0.54 16.81
CA GLY A 108 -5.05 1.50 15.98
C GLY A 108 -4.99 1.16 14.49
N ILE A 109 -6.03 1.56 13.75
CA ILE A 109 -6.12 1.43 12.30
C ILE A 109 -6.26 2.84 11.72
N ASP A 110 -5.31 3.23 10.86
CA ASP A 110 -5.31 4.52 10.19
C ASP A 110 -6.10 4.50 8.88
N ALA A 111 -6.12 3.35 8.19
CA ALA A 111 -6.85 3.24 6.94
C ALA A 111 -7.43 1.84 6.68
N LEU A 112 -8.65 1.82 6.16
CA LEU A 112 -9.24 0.70 5.44
C LEU A 112 -9.33 1.10 3.97
N ILE A 113 -8.78 0.29 3.08
CA ILE A 113 -8.78 0.54 1.64
C ILE A 113 -9.80 -0.38 0.99
N ARG A 114 -10.69 0.21 0.19
CA ARG A 114 -11.79 -0.49 -0.50
C ARG A 114 -11.79 -0.15 -1.98
N PRO A 115 -12.20 -1.07 -2.86
CA PRO A 115 -12.43 -0.74 -4.27
C PRO A 115 -13.50 0.34 -4.47
N ALA A 116 -14.50 0.35 -3.58
CA ALA A 116 -15.53 1.38 -3.45
C ALA A 116 -16.02 1.40 -2.00
N CYS A 117 -16.61 2.49 -1.54
CA CYS A 117 -16.98 2.66 -0.14
C CYS A 117 -18.02 1.64 0.37
N ASP A 118 -18.82 1.06 -0.53
CA ASP A 118 -19.81 0.01 -0.24
C ASP A 118 -19.26 -1.42 -0.35
N LYS A 119 -17.97 -1.58 -0.68
CA LYS A 119 -17.32 -2.89 -0.86
C LYS A 119 -16.49 -3.27 0.36
N PRO A 120 -16.23 -4.57 0.57
CA PRO A 120 -15.31 -5.03 1.60
C PRO A 120 -13.91 -4.41 1.44
N ALA A 121 -13.22 -4.22 2.55
CA ALA A 121 -11.83 -3.77 2.53
C ALA A 121 -10.94 -4.81 1.84
N THR A 122 -10.00 -4.33 1.04
CA THR A 122 -8.94 -5.14 0.41
C THR A 122 -7.59 -4.93 1.06
N ALA A 123 -7.43 -3.88 1.85
CA ALA A 123 -6.26 -3.65 2.69
C ALA A 123 -6.63 -2.95 3.99
N VAL A 124 -5.82 -3.16 5.01
CA VAL A 124 -5.86 -2.45 6.28
C VAL A 124 -4.46 -1.96 6.64
N ILE A 125 -4.34 -0.70 7.02
CA ILE A 125 -3.08 -0.08 7.43
C ILE A 125 -3.20 0.33 8.89
N THR A 126 -2.26 -0.15 9.72
CA THR A 126 -2.25 0.18 11.15
C THR A 126 -1.84 1.64 11.37
N ALA A 127 -2.25 2.19 12.51
CA ALA A 127 -1.61 3.38 13.05
C ALA A 127 -0.12 3.09 13.33
N PRO A 128 0.74 4.13 13.30
CA PRO A 128 2.15 3.95 13.60
C PRO A 128 2.33 3.47 15.05
N ASP A 129 3.26 2.55 15.23
CA ASP A 129 3.71 2.15 16.56
C ASP A 129 4.59 3.24 17.21
N LYS A 130 5.16 2.92 18.37
CA LYS A 130 6.04 3.86 19.11
C LYS A 130 7.31 4.26 18.33
N MET A 131 7.68 3.48 17.31
CA MET A 131 8.82 3.74 16.43
C MET A 131 8.42 4.42 15.12
N GLY A 132 7.14 4.72 14.93
CA GLY A 132 6.61 5.32 13.72
C GLY A 132 6.35 4.33 12.58
N VAL A 133 6.38 3.03 12.85
CA VAL A 133 6.22 1.99 11.83
C VAL A 133 4.74 1.58 11.71
N ARG A 134 4.26 1.52 10.47
CA ARG A 134 2.94 0.97 10.12
C ARG A 134 3.09 -0.38 9.43
N MET A 135 2.06 -1.20 9.56
CA MET A 135 1.90 -2.43 8.79
C MET A 135 0.70 -2.31 7.87
N GLU A 136 0.85 -2.74 6.63
CA GLU A 136 -0.26 -2.98 5.74
C GLU A 136 -0.52 -4.48 5.62
N TYR A 137 -1.78 -4.88 5.79
CA TYR A 137 -2.25 -6.22 5.49
C TYR A 137 -3.10 -6.15 4.23
N LEU A 138 -2.62 -6.79 3.16
CA LEU A 138 -3.31 -6.80 1.87
C LEU A 138 -3.94 -8.17 1.62
N SER A 139 -5.19 -8.17 1.18
CA SER A 139 -5.91 -9.40 0.85
C SER A 139 -5.18 -10.23 -0.20
N THR A 140 -5.00 -11.53 0.09
CA THR A 140 -4.42 -12.47 -0.87
C THR A 140 -5.22 -12.60 -2.17
N SER A 141 -6.47 -12.13 -2.20
CA SER A 141 -7.28 -12.06 -3.43
C SER A 141 -6.64 -11.20 -4.53
N LEU A 142 -5.78 -10.24 -4.15
CA LEU A 142 -5.07 -9.36 -5.08
C LEU A 142 -3.69 -9.88 -5.50
N ARG A 143 -3.24 -10.98 -4.90
CA ARG A 143 -1.85 -11.45 -5.05
C ARG A 143 -1.50 -11.78 -6.49
N LEU A 144 -2.31 -12.55 -7.19
CA LEU A 144 -2.03 -12.96 -8.56
C LEU A 144 -1.96 -11.76 -9.51
N ALA A 145 -2.87 -10.78 -9.35
CA ALA A 145 -2.85 -9.57 -10.16
C ALA A 145 -1.60 -8.71 -9.88
N THR A 146 -1.22 -8.58 -8.61
CA THR A 146 -0.02 -7.83 -8.21
C THR A 146 1.26 -8.49 -8.74
N GLU A 147 1.40 -9.80 -8.59
CA GLU A 147 2.56 -10.54 -9.10
C GLU A 147 2.65 -10.47 -10.63
N ALA A 148 1.52 -10.61 -11.34
CA ALA A 148 1.46 -10.44 -12.79
C ALA A 148 1.87 -9.02 -13.21
N TRP A 149 1.43 -8.00 -12.48
CA TRP A 149 1.83 -6.61 -12.72
C TRP A 149 3.34 -6.40 -12.60
N VAL A 150 3.95 -6.91 -11.53
CA VAL A 150 5.40 -6.83 -11.34
C VAL A 150 6.15 -7.56 -12.47
N ILE A 151 5.70 -8.76 -12.85
CA ILE A 151 6.35 -9.57 -13.88
C ILE A 151 6.23 -8.94 -15.26
N THR A 152 5.02 -8.50 -15.64
CA THR A 152 4.76 -7.97 -16.99
C THR A 152 5.07 -6.48 -17.13
N GLY A 153 5.06 -5.74 -16.01
CA GLY A 153 5.14 -4.28 -15.96
C GLY A 153 3.81 -3.58 -16.16
N LYS A 154 2.73 -4.32 -16.45
CA LYS A 154 1.37 -3.79 -16.69
C LYS A 154 0.37 -4.47 -15.77
N TYR A 155 -0.51 -3.65 -15.18
CA TYR A 155 -1.59 -4.20 -14.36
C TYR A 155 -2.56 -5.00 -15.25
N PRO A 156 -2.90 -6.24 -14.90
CA PRO A 156 -3.84 -7.03 -15.68
C PRO A 156 -5.24 -6.40 -15.60
N LEU A 157 -5.88 -6.28 -16.78
CA LEU A 157 -7.26 -5.79 -16.93
C LEU A 157 -8.26 -6.87 -16.54
#